data_363c0a073acb69fc120470c6d4bdc017
#
_entry.id   363c0a073acb69fc120470c6d4bdc017
#
_cell.length_a   1.000
_cell.length_b   1.000
_cell.length_c   1.000
_cell.angle_alpha   90.00
_cell.angle_beta   90.00
_cell.angle_gamma   90.00
#
_symmetry.space_group_name_H-M   'P 1'
#
loop_
_entity.id
_entity.type
_entity.pdbx_description
1 polymer ?
#
loop_
_entity_poly.entity_id
_entity_poly.type
_entity_poly.pdbx_seq_one_letter_code
_entity_poly.pdbx_strand_id
1 'polypeptide(L)'
;MENNKEIIHESEVKELIIELRGEKVLIDRDVAKLYGVETKRINEAVKNNRDKFPNGYMFSLQVSEKQQLVENFDRFSSLKHSPVEPKAFTEKGLYMLATILRSPRATATTFAIIESFFKLSLIHIS
;
A
#
# COMPACT_ATOMS: atom_id res chain seq x y z
N MET A 1 20.40 22.57 -1.65
CA MET A 1 20.20 21.65 -0.84
C MET A 1 19.09 20.79 -1.13
N GLU A 2 19.29 19.57 -1.05
CA GLU A 2 18.33 18.75 -1.41
C GLU A 2 17.23 18.61 -0.44
N ASN A 3 16.09 18.24 -0.88
CA ASN A 3 14.96 18.14 -0.04
C ASN A 3 14.74 16.71 0.37
N ASN A 4 15.26 16.36 1.53
CA ASN A 4 15.17 15.00 2.01
C ASN A 4 13.76 14.56 2.35
N LYS A 5 12.83 15.51 2.46
CA LYS A 5 11.47 15.17 2.80
C LYS A 5 10.78 14.39 1.70
N GLU A 6 11.31 14.47 0.49
CA GLU A 6 10.69 13.76 -0.63
C GLU A 6 11.28 12.39 -0.85
N ILE A 7 12.27 12.01 -0.04
CA ILE A 7 12.90 10.70 -0.19
C ILE A 7 12.17 9.70 0.68
N ILE A 8 11.69 8.63 0.06
CA ILE A 8 11.03 7.55 0.78
C ILE A 8 12.06 6.48 1.07
N HIS A 9 12.23 6.15 2.33
CA HIS A 9 13.21 5.15 2.74
C HIS A 9 12.59 3.78 2.83
N GLU A 10 13.35 2.76 2.46
CA GLU A 10 12.88 1.38 2.54
C GLU A 10 12.42 1.00 3.93
N SER A 11 13.08 1.54 4.97
CA SER A 11 12.68 1.21 6.34
C SER A 11 11.27 1.71 6.65
N GLU A 12 10.88 2.86 6.07
CA GLU A 12 9.53 3.37 6.27
C GLU A 12 8.51 2.45 5.61
N VAL A 13 8.83 1.97 4.42
CA VAL A 13 7.91 1.08 3.70
C VAL A 13 7.77 -0.23 4.46
N LYS A 14 8.90 -0.80 4.93
CA LYS A 14 8.86 -2.08 5.63
C LYS A 14 7.97 -2.04 6.86
N GLU A 15 7.95 -0.92 7.56
CA GLU A 15 7.12 -0.80 8.75
C GLU A 15 5.63 -0.80 8.44
N LEU A 16 5.28 -0.46 7.21
CA LEU A 16 3.88 -0.39 6.81
C LEU A 16 3.37 -1.68 6.18
N ILE A 17 4.28 -2.55 5.74
CA ILE A 17 3.88 -3.82 5.12
C ILE A 17 3.30 -4.73 6.19
N ILE A 18 2.10 -5.25 5.96
CA ILE A 18 1.46 -6.16 6.88
C ILE A 18 1.07 -7.42 6.15
N GLU A 19 0.71 -8.46 6.89
CA GLU A 19 0.32 -9.72 6.31
C GLU A 19 -1.18 -9.95 6.46
N LEU A 20 -1.86 -10.20 5.34
CA LEU A 20 -3.28 -10.52 5.32
C LEU A 20 -3.48 -11.64 4.31
N ARG A 21 -4.27 -12.64 4.68
CA ARG A 21 -4.57 -13.77 3.80
C ARG A 21 -3.31 -14.49 3.33
N GLY A 22 -2.27 -14.47 4.19
CA GLY A 22 -1.01 -15.12 3.83
C GLY A 22 -0.17 -14.35 2.84
N GLU A 23 -0.52 -13.11 2.53
CA GLU A 23 0.24 -12.27 1.61
C GLU A 23 0.70 -10.99 2.27
N LYS A 24 1.85 -10.51 1.84
CA LYS A 24 2.35 -9.22 2.28
C LYS A 24 1.68 -8.14 1.46
N VAL A 25 1.09 -7.16 2.14
CA VAL A 25 0.30 -6.11 1.47
C VAL A 25 0.54 -4.77 2.11
N LEU A 26 0.14 -3.72 1.39
CA LEU A 26 0.04 -2.36 1.91
C LEU A 26 -1.42 -1.93 1.84
N ILE A 27 -1.88 -1.29 2.89
CA ILE A 27 -3.27 -0.80 2.95
C ILE A 27 -3.35 0.53 2.21
N ASP A 28 -4.48 0.81 1.58
CA ASP A 28 -4.65 1.97 0.71
C ASP A 28 -4.26 3.30 1.37
N ARG A 29 -4.59 3.51 2.64
CA ARG A 29 -4.22 4.78 3.28
C ARG A 29 -2.70 4.87 3.49
N ASP A 30 -2.03 3.75 3.71
CA ASP A 30 -0.58 3.76 3.81
C ASP A 30 0.06 3.99 2.45
N VAL A 31 -0.52 3.40 1.40
CA VAL A 31 -0.06 3.63 0.03
C VAL A 31 -0.17 5.11 -0.30
N ALA A 32 -1.31 5.72 0.03
CA ALA A 32 -1.53 7.14 -0.21
C ALA A 32 -0.48 7.98 0.50
N LYS A 33 -0.19 7.64 1.74
CA LYS A 33 0.79 8.36 2.52
C LYS A 33 2.17 8.27 1.86
N LEU A 34 2.55 7.09 1.40
CA LEU A 34 3.84 6.91 0.75
C LEU A 34 3.94 7.72 -0.54
N TYR A 35 2.87 7.75 -1.32
CA TYR A 35 2.87 8.49 -2.57
C TYR A 35 2.58 9.98 -2.39
N GLY A 36 2.25 10.39 -1.17
CA GLY A 36 1.99 11.80 -0.90
C GLY A 36 0.69 12.30 -1.50
N VAL A 37 -0.31 11.43 -1.59
CA VAL A 37 -1.62 11.78 -2.12
C VAL A 37 -2.69 11.36 -1.12
N GLU A 38 -3.93 11.77 -1.36
CA GLU A 38 -5.02 11.37 -0.51
C GLU A 38 -5.46 9.96 -0.84
N THR A 39 -6.00 9.25 0.13
CA THR A 39 -6.50 7.89 -0.06
C THR A 39 -7.53 7.84 -1.19
N LYS A 40 -8.35 8.88 -1.28
CA LYS A 40 -9.34 8.99 -2.35
C LYS A 40 -8.71 8.88 -3.72
N ARG A 41 -7.52 9.47 -3.90
CA ARG A 41 -6.82 9.44 -5.18
C ARG A 41 -6.43 8.02 -5.55
N ILE A 42 -5.96 7.25 -4.55
CA ILE A 42 -5.59 5.85 -4.77
C ILE A 42 -6.82 5.05 -5.18
N ASN A 43 -7.93 5.24 -4.45
CA ASN A 43 -9.14 4.48 -4.73
C ASN A 43 -9.76 4.85 -6.08
N GLU A 44 -9.63 6.10 -6.50
CA GLU A 44 -10.09 6.52 -7.81
C GLU A 44 -9.26 5.88 -8.92
N ALA A 45 -7.95 5.75 -8.71
CA ALA A 45 -7.08 5.12 -9.69
C ALA A 45 -7.52 3.69 -9.95
N VAL A 46 -7.85 2.97 -8.87
CA VAL A 46 -8.33 1.60 -9.00
C VAL A 46 -9.70 1.57 -9.68
N LYS A 47 -10.61 2.41 -9.22
CA LYS A 47 -11.98 2.43 -9.75
C LYS A 47 -12.00 2.72 -11.24
N ASN A 48 -11.15 3.64 -11.68
CA ASN A 48 -11.10 4.02 -13.09
C ASN A 48 -10.33 3.03 -13.94
N ASN A 49 -9.68 2.05 -13.33
CA ASN A 49 -8.85 1.07 -14.04
C ASN A 49 -9.08 -0.33 -13.50
N ARG A 50 -10.34 -0.69 -13.24
CA ARG A 50 -10.64 -1.96 -12.59
C ARG A 50 -10.09 -3.17 -13.31
N ASP A 51 -10.10 -3.15 -14.63
CA ASP A 51 -9.61 -4.25 -15.42
C ASP A 51 -8.11 -4.49 -15.24
N LYS A 52 -7.41 -3.52 -14.67
CA LYS A 52 -5.97 -3.65 -14.44
C LYS A 52 -5.64 -4.24 -13.07
N PHE A 53 -6.66 -4.49 -12.26
CA PHE A 53 -6.46 -5.04 -10.91
C PHE A 53 -7.22 -6.37 -10.74
N PRO A 54 -6.81 -7.40 -11.49
CA PRO A 54 -7.47 -8.70 -11.35
C PRO A 54 -7.14 -9.34 -10.00
N ASN A 55 -7.71 -10.52 -9.75
CA ASN A 55 -7.46 -11.22 -8.52
C ASN A 55 -5.96 -11.39 -8.29
N GLY A 56 -5.54 -11.15 -7.05
CA GLY A 56 -4.13 -11.23 -6.70
C GLY A 56 -3.41 -9.91 -6.79
N TYR A 57 -4.05 -8.86 -7.30
CA TYR A 57 -3.45 -7.52 -7.36
C TYR A 57 -3.91 -6.65 -6.20
N MET A 58 -5.19 -6.74 -5.85
CA MET A 58 -5.68 -6.05 -4.66
C MET A 58 -6.97 -6.71 -4.23
N PHE A 59 -7.37 -6.47 -2.97
CA PHE A 59 -8.66 -6.94 -2.49
C PHE A 59 -9.21 -5.98 -1.45
N SER A 60 -10.55 -5.95 -1.34
CA SER A 60 -11.20 -5.17 -0.31
C SER A 60 -11.24 -5.98 0.97
N LEU A 61 -11.02 -5.34 2.10
CA LEU A 61 -11.03 -6.02 3.37
C LEU A 61 -12.45 -6.36 3.81
N GLN A 62 -12.59 -7.52 4.44
CA GLN A 62 -13.83 -7.90 5.08
C GLN A 62 -13.91 -7.20 6.43
N VAL A 63 -15.10 -7.19 7.02
CA VAL A 63 -15.31 -6.55 8.32
C VAL A 63 -14.35 -7.09 9.37
N SER A 64 -14.17 -8.41 9.41
CA SER A 64 -13.27 -9.02 10.39
C SER A 64 -11.82 -8.60 10.19
N GLU A 65 -11.40 -8.46 8.94
CA GLU A 65 -10.04 -8.03 8.63
C GLU A 65 -9.83 -6.57 9.04
N LYS A 66 -10.82 -5.73 8.79
CA LYS A 66 -10.78 -4.34 9.21
C LYS A 66 -10.67 -4.24 10.73
N GLN A 67 -11.44 -5.06 11.44
CA GLN A 67 -11.38 -5.08 12.90
C GLN A 67 -9.99 -5.46 13.39
N GLN A 68 -9.36 -6.44 12.76
CA GLN A 68 -8.01 -6.84 13.14
C GLN A 68 -7.02 -5.69 12.98
N LEU A 69 -7.16 -4.89 11.93
CA LEU A 69 -6.28 -3.75 11.74
C LEU A 69 -6.48 -2.73 12.84
N VAL A 70 -7.74 -2.44 13.17
CA VAL A 70 -8.07 -1.46 14.20
C VAL A 70 -7.51 -1.91 15.55
N GLU A 71 -7.60 -3.20 15.86
CA GLU A 71 -7.15 -3.72 17.12
C GLU A 71 -5.64 -3.81 17.24
N ASN A 72 -4.96 -4.12 16.13
CA ASN A 72 -3.53 -4.38 16.17
C ASN A 72 -2.64 -3.20 15.82
N PHE A 73 -3.19 -2.17 15.19
CA PHE A 73 -2.38 -1.03 14.73
C PHE A 73 -3.06 0.29 15.08
N ASP A 74 -2.40 1.08 15.90
CA ASP A 74 -2.95 2.37 16.32
C ASP A 74 -3.23 3.29 15.14
N ARG A 75 -2.41 3.22 14.10
CA ARG A 75 -2.57 4.11 12.95
C ARG A 75 -3.86 3.81 12.16
N PHE A 76 -4.47 2.66 12.40
CA PHE A 76 -5.71 2.31 11.73
C PHE A 76 -6.94 2.50 12.62
N SER A 77 -6.78 3.10 13.80
CA SER A 77 -7.90 3.23 14.74
C SER A 77 -9.08 4.00 14.15
N SER A 78 -8.81 4.99 13.30
CA SER A 78 -9.88 5.79 12.71
C SER A 78 -10.71 5.00 11.69
N LEU A 79 -10.24 3.85 11.23
CA LEU A 79 -11.02 3.03 10.33
C LEU A 79 -12.28 2.49 10.99
N LYS A 80 -12.28 2.42 12.32
CA LYS A 80 -13.43 1.93 13.06
C LYS A 80 -14.70 2.68 12.70
N HIS A 81 -14.59 3.97 12.43
CA HIS A 81 -15.74 4.80 12.15
C HIS A 81 -15.92 5.13 10.67
N SER A 82 -15.08 4.58 9.82
CA SER A 82 -15.15 4.87 8.39
C SER A 82 -16.13 3.92 7.71
N PRO A 83 -17.02 4.45 6.87
CA PRO A 83 -17.95 3.59 6.12
C PRO A 83 -17.28 2.95 4.90
N VAL A 84 -16.10 3.42 4.52
CA VAL A 84 -15.42 2.93 3.34
C VAL A 84 -14.57 1.71 3.68
N GLU A 85 -14.67 0.66 2.88
CA GLU A 85 -13.85 -0.52 3.08
C GLU A 85 -12.41 -0.25 2.68
N PRO A 86 -11.44 -0.56 3.55
CA PRO A 86 -10.04 -0.43 3.15
C PRO A 86 -9.70 -1.43 2.06
N LYS A 87 -8.69 -1.11 1.26
CA LYS A 87 -8.20 -2.00 0.22
C LYS A 87 -6.77 -2.36 0.52
N ALA A 88 -6.41 -3.60 0.22
CA ALA A 88 -5.05 -4.11 0.40
C ALA A 88 -4.45 -4.34 -0.97
N PHE A 89 -3.23 -3.84 -1.16
CA PHE A 89 -2.50 -3.99 -2.42
C PHE A 89 -1.36 -4.96 -2.23
N THR A 90 -1.30 -5.98 -3.08
CA THR A 90 -0.18 -6.90 -3.12
C THR A 90 0.95 -6.25 -3.91
N GLU A 91 2.09 -6.91 -3.97
CA GLU A 91 3.22 -6.41 -4.75
C GLU A 91 2.81 -6.17 -6.20
N LYS A 92 2.08 -7.10 -6.79
CA LYS A 92 1.61 -6.93 -8.18
C LYS A 92 0.71 -5.72 -8.32
N GLY A 93 -0.17 -5.51 -7.35
CA GLY A 93 -1.06 -4.36 -7.37
C GLY A 93 -0.31 -3.06 -7.28
N LEU A 94 0.77 -3.04 -6.51
CA LEU A 94 1.58 -1.84 -6.38
C LEU A 94 2.34 -1.54 -7.67
N TYR A 95 2.82 -2.56 -8.36
CA TYR A 95 3.43 -2.37 -9.67
C TYR A 95 2.42 -1.75 -10.64
N MET A 96 1.20 -2.28 -10.64
CA MET A 96 0.17 -1.76 -11.54
C MET A 96 -0.18 -0.33 -11.19
N LEU A 97 -0.31 -0.02 -9.90
CA LEU A 97 -0.64 1.32 -9.46
C LEU A 97 0.42 2.31 -9.93
N ALA A 98 1.69 1.89 -9.92
CA ALA A 98 2.79 2.73 -10.37
C ALA A 98 2.66 3.14 -11.83
N THR A 99 2.04 2.32 -12.65
CA THR A 99 1.86 2.65 -14.05
C THR A 99 0.78 3.71 -14.24
N ILE A 100 -0.05 3.91 -13.23
CA ILE A 100 -1.14 4.88 -13.29
C ILE A 100 -0.73 6.19 -12.64
N LEU A 101 -0.06 6.12 -11.50
CA LEU A 101 0.42 7.30 -10.80
C LEU A 101 1.77 7.69 -11.36
N ARG A 102 1.77 8.60 -12.33
CA ARG A 102 2.98 8.96 -13.03
C ARG A 102 3.50 10.31 -12.59
N SER A 103 4.49 10.30 -11.74
CA SER A 103 5.18 11.52 -11.34
C SER A 103 6.56 11.11 -10.87
N PRO A 104 7.51 12.03 -10.80
CA PRO A 104 8.85 11.70 -10.28
C PRO A 104 8.77 11.12 -8.88
N ARG A 105 7.91 11.67 -8.02
CA ARG A 105 7.77 11.16 -6.68
C ARG A 105 7.19 9.73 -6.67
N ALA A 106 6.20 9.49 -7.53
CA ALA A 106 5.61 8.17 -7.63
C ALA A 106 6.64 7.12 -8.06
N THR A 107 7.49 7.48 -9.01
CA THR A 107 8.53 6.58 -9.47
C THR A 107 9.49 6.24 -8.34
N ALA A 108 9.98 7.25 -7.63
CA ALA A 108 10.91 7.03 -6.52
C ALA A 108 10.26 6.18 -5.42
N THR A 109 9.01 6.46 -5.09
CA THR A 109 8.27 5.72 -4.09
C THR A 109 8.13 4.25 -4.51
N THR A 110 7.84 4.03 -5.78
CA THR A 110 7.66 2.68 -6.29
C THR A 110 8.95 1.88 -6.16
N PHE A 111 10.11 2.49 -6.45
CA PHE A 111 11.38 1.79 -6.27
C PHE A 111 11.58 1.39 -4.81
N ALA A 112 11.27 2.28 -3.87
CA ALA A 112 11.42 1.95 -2.45
C ALA A 112 10.49 0.79 -2.05
N ILE A 113 9.28 0.78 -2.59
CA ILE A 113 8.32 -0.29 -2.32
C ILE A 113 8.84 -1.62 -2.87
N ILE A 114 9.30 -1.61 -4.12
CA ILE A 114 9.81 -2.82 -4.76
C ILE A 114 10.98 -3.40 -3.96
N GLU A 115 11.92 -2.55 -3.59
CA GLU A 115 13.09 -3.00 -2.84
C GLU A 115 12.70 -3.56 -1.48
N SER A 116 11.71 -2.95 -0.84
CA SER A 116 11.27 -3.42 0.48
C SER A 116 10.66 -4.81 0.39
N PHE A 117 9.80 -5.04 -0.59
CA PHE A 117 9.19 -6.36 -0.78
C PHE A 117 10.24 -7.40 -1.15
N PHE A 118 11.18 -7.02 -2.01
CA PHE A 118 12.23 -7.93 -2.42
C PHE A 118 13.08 -8.37 -1.23
N LYS A 119 13.47 -7.43 -0.38
CA LYS A 119 14.30 -7.76 0.78
C LYS A 119 13.58 -8.63 1.78
N LEU A 120 12.29 -8.43 1.96
CA LEU A 120 11.49 -9.30 2.83
C LEU A 120 11.41 -10.71 2.26
N SER A 121 11.34 -10.84 0.94
CA SER A 121 11.34 -12.16 0.31
C SER A 121 12.65 -12.89 0.53
N LEU A 122 13.78 -12.17 0.48
CA LEU A 122 15.07 -12.78 0.71
C LEU A 122 15.18 -13.36 2.13
N ILE A 123 14.60 -12.68 3.11
CA ILE A 123 14.60 -13.16 4.48
C ILE A 123 13.89 -14.51 4.56
N HIS A 124 12.82 -14.68 3.81
CA HIS A 124 12.08 -15.93 3.83
C HIS A 124 12.75 -17.05 3.08
N ILE A 125 13.61 -16.72 2.14
CA ILE A 125 14.30 -17.72 1.36
C ILE A 125 15.42 -18.36 2.16
N SER A 126 16.09 -17.58 2.96
CA SER A 126 17.18 -18.13 3.75
C SER A 126 16.69 -18.94 4.94
#